data_200f284117a48d7ba2f7fd522fa14f83
#
_entry.id   200f284117a48d7ba2f7fd522fa14f83
#
_cell.length_a   1.000
_cell.length_b   1.000
_cell.length_c   1.000
_cell.angle_alpha   90.00
_cell.angle_beta   90.00
_cell.angle_gamma   90.00
#
_symmetry.space_group_name_H-M   'P 1'
#
loop_
_entity.id
_entity.type
_entity.pdbx_description
1 polymer ?
#
loop_
_entity_poly.entity_id
_entity_poly.type
_entity_poly.pdbx_seq_one_letter_code
_entity_poly.pdbx_strand_id
1 'polypeptide(L)'
;LLSEFKLDYPLEQCRIYYNTAKFYSLIKDYAKSIELSDKGIEINRTHSSIYSLDCLLYEKAFNKQMLGLDAVEDYRIAYYFTRFFENKKLLAYIEKDMQEFNISFK
;
A
#
# COMPACT_ATOMS: atom_id res chain seq x y z
N LEU A 1 -7.36 17.24 21.80
CA LEU A 1 -7.31 17.68 20.42
C LEU A 1 -7.01 16.51 19.49
N LEU A 2 -7.46 16.63 18.25
CA LEU A 2 -7.31 15.54 17.29
C LEU A 2 -5.86 15.15 17.05
N SER A 3 -4.95 16.13 17.03
CA SER A 3 -3.55 15.85 16.82
C SER A 3 -2.95 14.98 17.91
N GLU A 4 -3.36 15.20 19.14
CA GLU A 4 -2.89 14.39 20.26
C GLU A 4 -3.38 12.95 20.14
N PHE A 5 -4.66 12.77 19.79
CA PHE A 5 -5.20 11.43 19.59
C PHE A 5 -4.49 10.70 18.47
N LYS A 6 -4.24 11.40 17.36
CA LYS A 6 -3.58 10.77 16.22
C LYS A 6 -2.18 10.29 16.53
N LEU A 7 -1.44 11.05 17.31
CA LEU A 7 -0.07 10.67 17.65
C LEU A 7 -0.01 9.40 18.47
N ASP A 8 -1.07 9.13 19.26
CA ASP A 8 -1.10 7.98 20.15
C ASP A 8 -1.67 6.73 19.50
N TYR A 9 -2.17 6.82 18.25
CA TYR A 9 -2.88 5.70 17.63
C TYR A 9 -2.34 5.39 16.24
N PRO A 10 -1.28 4.56 16.17
CA PRO A 10 -0.71 4.18 14.86
C PRO A 10 -1.73 3.55 13.91
N LEU A 11 -2.69 2.79 14.46
CA LEU A 11 -3.73 2.20 13.64
C LEU A 11 -4.50 3.26 12.85
N GLU A 12 -4.92 4.34 13.54
CA GLU A 12 -5.66 5.40 12.87
C GLU A 12 -4.81 6.15 11.86
N GLN A 13 -3.54 6.38 12.19
CA GLN A 13 -2.64 7.06 11.27
C GLN A 13 -2.45 6.25 9.99
N CYS A 14 -2.24 4.96 10.13
CA CYS A 14 -2.05 4.09 8.96
C CYS A 14 -3.31 4.05 8.11
N ARG A 15 -4.48 4.02 8.73
CA ARG A 15 -5.74 4.02 8.00
C ARG A 15 -5.93 5.34 7.24
N ILE A 16 -5.61 6.46 7.87
CA ILE A 16 -5.72 7.77 7.23
C ILE A 16 -4.77 7.86 6.04
N TYR A 17 -3.52 7.42 6.21
CA TYR A 17 -2.55 7.45 5.11
C TYR A 17 -3.00 6.55 3.97
N TYR A 18 -3.54 5.37 4.26
CA TYR A 18 -4.03 4.50 3.21
C TYR A 18 -5.21 5.14 2.46
N ASN A 19 -6.20 5.66 3.19
CA ASN A 19 -7.36 6.25 2.54
C ASN A 19 -6.98 7.47 1.70
N THR A 20 -6.05 8.28 2.20
CA THR A 20 -5.60 9.46 1.48
C THR A 20 -4.78 9.06 0.26
N ALA A 21 -3.92 8.05 0.39
CA ALA A 21 -3.15 7.54 -0.74
C ALA A 21 -4.09 7.04 -1.84
N LYS A 22 -5.12 6.31 -1.45
CA LYS A 22 -6.10 5.80 -2.41
C LYS A 22 -6.81 6.94 -3.13
N PHE A 23 -7.16 8.00 -2.41
CA PHE A 23 -7.78 9.18 -3.01
C PHE A 23 -6.89 9.78 -4.10
N TYR A 24 -5.60 9.99 -3.78
CA TYR A 24 -4.68 10.56 -4.75
C TYR A 24 -4.45 9.64 -5.94
N SER A 25 -4.45 8.33 -5.71
CA SER A 25 -4.37 7.37 -6.81
C SER A 25 -5.57 7.50 -7.74
N LEU A 26 -6.76 7.67 -7.18
CA LEU A 26 -7.99 7.81 -7.98
C LEU A 26 -7.98 9.06 -8.85
N ILE A 27 -7.38 10.14 -8.38
CA ILE A 27 -7.26 11.36 -9.19
C ILE A 27 -5.98 11.37 -10.02
N LYS A 28 -5.28 10.24 -10.06
CA LYS A 28 -4.08 10.02 -10.88
C LYS A 28 -2.86 10.83 -10.44
N ASP A 29 -2.84 11.29 -9.19
CA ASP A 29 -1.64 11.86 -8.60
C ASP A 29 -0.85 10.72 -7.95
N TYR A 30 -0.24 9.90 -8.79
CA TYR A 30 0.41 8.67 -8.35
C TYR A 30 1.62 8.94 -7.47
N ALA A 31 2.37 10.00 -7.74
CA ALA A 31 3.53 10.34 -6.94
C ALA A 31 3.14 10.69 -5.51
N LYS A 32 2.06 11.46 -5.34
CA LYS A 32 1.57 11.82 -4.00
C LYS A 32 1.06 10.59 -3.28
N SER A 33 0.40 9.69 -3.99
CA SER A 33 -0.09 8.45 -3.42
C SER A 33 1.07 7.59 -2.89
N ILE A 34 2.18 7.51 -3.63
CA ILE A 34 3.37 6.77 -3.18
C ILE A 34 3.93 7.39 -1.90
N GLU A 35 4.03 8.72 -1.86
CA GLU A 35 4.55 9.41 -0.69
C GLU A 35 3.73 9.07 0.56
N LEU A 36 2.41 9.09 0.44
CA LEU A 36 1.53 8.80 1.56
C LEU A 36 1.55 7.32 1.95
N SER A 37 1.63 6.44 0.96
CA SER A 37 1.77 5.00 1.24
C SER A 37 3.05 4.73 2.01
N ASP A 38 4.15 5.37 1.62
CA ASP A 38 5.43 5.21 2.31
C ASP A 38 5.35 5.68 3.76
N LYS A 39 4.61 6.76 4.02
CA LYS A 39 4.44 7.24 5.40
C LYS A 39 3.70 6.23 6.26
N GLY A 40 2.64 5.62 5.73
CA GLY A 40 1.92 4.57 6.45
C GLY A 40 2.79 3.34 6.69
N ILE A 41 3.57 2.95 5.70
CA ILE A 41 4.49 1.82 5.82
C ILE A 41 5.53 2.12 6.91
N GLU A 42 6.06 3.34 6.95
CA GLU A 42 7.07 3.72 7.93
C GLU A 42 6.51 3.72 9.35
N ILE A 43 5.26 4.15 9.54
CA ILE A 43 4.60 4.08 10.85
C ILE A 43 4.53 2.63 11.31
N ASN A 44 4.14 1.72 10.43
CA ASN A 44 4.10 0.31 10.77
C ASN A 44 5.49 -0.23 11.16
N ARG A 45 6.52 0.17 10.43
CA ARG A 45 7.88 -0.26 10.74
C ARG A 45 8.33 0.25 12.11
N THR A 46 8.08 1.52 12.40
CA THR A 46 8.48 2.14 13.67
C THR A 46 7.79 1.49 14.86
N HIS A 47 6.52 1.12 14.71
CA HIS A 47 5.73 0.54 15.79
C HIS A 47 5.68 -0.98 15.76
N SER A 48 6.40 -1.62 14.86
CA SER A 48 6.38 -3.07 14.68
C SER A 48 4.96 -3.60 14.51
N SER A 49 4.17 -2.88 13.70
CA SER A 49 2.76 -3.18 13.47
C SER A 49 2.49 -3.48 12.00
N ILE A 50 1.25 -3.91 11.71
CA ILE A 50 0.85 -4.28 10.36
C ILE A 50 -0.47 -3.60 9.94
N TYR A 51 -0.79 -2.46 10.52
CA TYR A 51 -2.06 -1.78 10.28
C TYR A 51 -2.20 -1.32 8.83
N SER A 52 -3.19 -1.86 8.14
CA SER A 52 -3.45 -1.57 6.72
C SER A 52 -2.23 -1.82 5.83
N LEU A 53 -1.26 -2.61 6.31
CA LEU A 53 0.01 -2.76 5.62
C LEU A 53 -0.15 -3.45 4.26
N ASP A 54 -1.03 -4.45 4.17
CA ASP A 54 -1.30 -5.11 2.89
C ASP A 54 -1.81 -4.09 1.86
N CYS A 55 -2.75 -3.25 2.26
CA CYS A 55 -3.31 -2.23 1.37
C CYS A 55 -2.28 -1.16 1.00
N LEU A 56 -1.46 -0.75 1.97
CA LEU A 56 -0.41 0.25 1.72
C LEU A 56 0.64 -0.28 0.75
N LEU A 57 1.04 -1.53 0.92
CA LEU A 57 2.02 -2.16 0.03
C LEU A 57 1.46 -2.27 -1.39
N TYR A 58 0.19 -2.64 -1.52
CA TYR A 58 -0.44 -2.72 -2.83
C TYR A 58 -0.55 -1.34 -3.48
N GLU A 59 -0.99 -0.31 -2.74
CA GLU A 59 -1.09 1.03 -3.29
C GLU A 59 0.24 1.52 -3.82
N LYS A 60 1.31 1.28 -3.08
CA LYS A 60 2.64 1.67 -3.53
C LYS A 60 3.01 0.96 -4.84
N ALA A 61 2.77 -0.36 -4.91
CA ALA A 61 3.09 -1.12 -6.11
C ALA A 61 2.31 -0.62 -7.31
N PHE A 62 1.01 -0.44 -7.16
CA PHE A 62 0.14 0.01 -8.24
C PHE A 62 0.56 1.38 -8.76
N ASN A 63 0.82 2.33 -7.87
CA ASN A 63 1.17 3.68 -8.27
C ASN A 63 2.53 3.74 -8.96
N LYS A 64 3.49 2.92 -8.51
CA LYS A 64 4.78 2.82 -9.20
C LYS A 64 4.58 2.29 -10.62
N GLN A 65 3.72 1.29 -10.78
CA GLN A 65 3.41 0.73 -12.09
C GLN A 65 2.80 1.81 -13.00
N MET A 66 1.86 2.59 -12.47
CA MET A 66 1.20 3.63 -13.26
C MET A 66 2.16 4.75 -13.68
N LEU A 67 3.22 4.98 -12.89
CA LEU A 67 4.25 5.97 -13.23
C LEU A 67 5.30 5.41 -14.18
N GLY A 68 5.22 4.14 -14.54
CA GLY A 68 6.22 3.52 -15.40
C GLY A 68 7.50 3.15 -14.66
N LEU A 69 7.47 3.13 -13.34
CA LEU A 69 8.60 2.71 -12.53
C LEU A 69 8.60 1.19 -12.38
N ASP A 70 9.77 0.62 -12.06
CA ASP A 70 9.85 -0.81 -11.82
C ASP A 70 9.14 -1.14 -10.52
N ALA A 71 8.04 -1.87 -10.61
CA ALA A 71 7.20 -2.22 -9.47
C ALA A 71 7.20 -3.72 -9.16
N VAL A 72 8.06 -4.49 -9.82
CA VAL A 72 8.04 -5.95 -9.68
C VAL A 72 8.28 -6.36 -8.23
N GLU A 73 9.30 -5.79 -7.58
CA GLU A 73 9.58 -6.14 -6.18
C GLU A 73 8.47 -5.68 -5.25
N ASP A 74 7.88 -4.51 -5.52
CA ASP A 74 6.76 -4.00 -4.71
C ASP A 74 5.55 -4.92 -4.81
N TYR A 75 5.23 -5.41 -6.02
CA TYR A 75 4.15 -6.37 -6.19
C TYR A 75 4.47 -7.70 -5.52
N ARG A 76 5.73 -8.13 -5.57
CA ARG A 76 6.12 -9.37 -4.92
C ARG A 76 5.90 -9.31 -3.41
N ILE A 77 6.33 -8.21 -2.80
CA ILE A 77 6.15 -8.01 -1.36
C ILE A 77 4.67 -7.97 -1.02
N ALA A 78 3.88 -7.20 -1.78
CA ALA A 78 2.45 -7.10 -1.54
C ALA A 78 1.75 -8.44 -1.70
N TYR A 79 2.13 -9.21 -2.73
CA TYR A 79 1.54 -10.50 -3.01
C TYR A 79 1.76 -11.49 -1.87
N TYR A 80 3.01 -11.66 -1.44
CA TYR A 80 3.31 -12.64 -0.40
C TYR A 80 2.77 -12.22 0.96
N PHE A 81 2.83 -10.94 1.27
CA PHE A 81 2.25 -10.44 2.52
C PHE A 81 0.74 -10.68 2.56
N THR A 82 0.04 -10.30 1.48
CA THR A 82 -1.41 -10.45 1.40
C THR A 82 -1.83 -11.92 1.44
N ARG A 83 -1.06 -12.77 0.77
CA ARG A 83 -1.31 -14.21 0.77
C ARG A 83 -1.13 -14.80 2.16
N PHE A 84 -0.08 -14.38 2.88
CA PHE A 84 0.17 -14.86 4.24
C PHE A 84 -0.98 -14.52 5.19
N PHE A 85 -1.54 -13.32 5.05
CA PHE A 85 -2.65 -12.88 5.90
C PHE A 85 -4.03 -13.21 5.33
N GLU A 86 -4.07 -13.92 4.22
CA GLU A 86 -5.30 -14.44 3.62
C GLU A 86 -6.36 -13.38 3.29
N ASN A 87 -5.93 -12.20 2.88
CA ASN A 87 -6.84 -11.18 2.38
C ASN A 87 -7.21 -11.51 0.93
N LYS A 88 -8.21 -12.35 0.76
CA LYS A 88 -8.56 -12.91 -0.56
C LYS A 88 -8.99 -11.85 -1.55
N LYS A 89 -9.70 -10.83 -1.09
CA LYS A 89 -10.17 -9.77 -1.98
C LYS A 89 -9.00 -8.97 -2.56
N LEU A 90 -8.08 -8.57 -1.70
CA LEU A 90 -6.90 -7.82 -2.15
C LEU A 90 -5.99 -8.69 -3.00
N LEU A 91 -5.85 -9.96 -2.64
CA LEU A 91 -5.04 -10.88 -3.42
C LEU A 91 -5.55 -11.00 -4.86
N ALA A 92 -6.88 -11.03 -5.03
CA ALA A 92 -7.47 -11.07 -6.36
C ALA A 92 -7.13 -9.83 -7.18
N TYR A 93 -7.11 -8.65 -6.56
CA TYR A 93 -6.69 -7.43 -7.24
C TYR A 93 -5.22 -7.50 -7.66
N ILE A 94 -4.37 -7.99 -6.76
CA ILE A 94 -2.94 -8.11 -7.05
C ILE A 94 -2.71 -9.07 -8.22
N GLU A 95 -3.38 -10.21 -8.20
CA GLU A 95 -3.23 -11.20 -9.26
C GLU A 95 -3.73 -10.67 -10.60
N LYS A 96 -4.81 -9.90 -10.59
CA LYS A 96 -5.31 -9.26 -11.80
C LYS A 96 -4.29 -8.27 -12.35
N ASP A 97 -3.70 -7.46 -11.49
CA ASP A 97 -2.67 -6.50 -11.90
C ASP A 97 -1.46 -7.22 -12.48
N MET A 98 -1.03 -8.31 -11.83
CA MET A 98 0.11 -9.07 -12.32
C MET A 98 -0.13 -9.60 -13.73
N GLN A 99 -1.33 -10.07 -13.99
CA GLN A 99 -1.71 -10.53 -15.33
C GLN A 99 -1.72 -9.37 -16.32
N GLU A 100 -2.38 -8.29 -15.94
CA GLU A 100 -2.55 -7.13 -16.82
C GLU A 100 -1.22 -6.47 -17.17
N PHE A 101 -0.32 -6.37 -16.20
CA PHE A 101 0.97 -5.71 -16.37
C PHE A 101 2.10 -6.69 -16.69
N ASN A 102 1.77 -7.96 -16.87
CA ASN A 102 2.73 -8.99 -17.21
C ASN A 102 3.87 -9.10 -16.19
N ILE A 103 3.52 -9.13 -14.92
CA ILE A 103 4.48 -9.19 -13.82
C ILE A 103 4.65 -10.65 -13.37
N SER A 104 5.92 -11.08 -13.26
CA SER A 104 6.26 -12.41 -12.80
C SER A 104 7.41 -12.32 -11.80
N PHE A 105 7.41 -13.23 -10.81
CA PHE A 105 8.41 -13.24 -9.73
C PHE A 105 9.51 -14.27 -9.93
N LYS A 106 9.67 -14.75 -11.12
CA LYS A 106 10.70 -15.75 -11.40
C LYS A 106 12.06 -15.17 -11.66
#